data_ebc02c9788e0721aa85046929d157e5f
#
_entry.id   ebc02c9788e0721aa85046929d157e5f
#
_cell.length_a   1.000
_cell.length_b   1.000
_cell.length_c   1.000
_cell.angle_alpha   90.00
_cell.angle_beta   90.00
_cell.angle_gamma   90.00
#
_symmetry.space_group_name_H-M   'P 1'
#
loop_
_entity.id
_entity.type
_entity.pdbx_description
1 polymer ?
#
loop_
_entity_poly.entity_id
_entity_poly.type
_entity_poly.pdbx_seq_one_letter_code
_entity_poly.pdbx_strand_id
1 'polypeptide(L)'
;MNALSIPTWIIHISSVVEWIAAIWLIWTYGEVINNRAWKALSFGMLPALVSAMCACTWHFFDNSLSLAWLVTLQAAMTVLGNVTVMLAGWWIWQSARTTNS
;
A
#
# COMPACT_ATOMS: atom_id res chain seq x y z
N MET A 1 -3.99 -4.38 22.51
CA MET A 1 -3.42 -3.12 22.06
C MET A 1 -2.03 -2.84 22.59
N ASN A 2 -1.51 -3.74 23.36
CA ASN A 2 -0.28 -3.50 24.11
C ASN A 2 0.97 -4.12 23.47
N ALA A 3 0.81 -4.76 22.29
CA ALA A 3 1.94 -5.33 21.58
C ALA A 3 2.95 -4.28 21.14
N LEU A 4 2.49 -3.04 20.93
CA LEU A 4 3.34 -1.92 20.52
C LEU A 4 3.29 -0.81 21.54
N SER A 5 4.38 -0.05 21.65
CA SER A 5 4.40 1.17 22.46
C SER A 5 3.55 2.25 21.80
N ILE A 6 3.18 3.28 22.57
CA ILE A 6 2.40 4.40 22.04
C ILE A 6 3.12 5.07 20.86
N PRO A 7 4.42 5.41 20.96
CA PRO A 7 5.13 5.98 19.78
C PRO A 7 5.08 5.08 18.56
N THR A 8 5.21 3.77 18.74
CA THR A 8 5.16 2.82 17.62
C THR A 8 3.78 2.78 17.01
N TRP A 9 2.72 2.85 17.83
CA TRP A 9 1.35 2.93 17.34
C TRP A 9 1.12 4.19 16.50
N ILE A 10 1.67 5.32 16.96
CA ILE A 10 1.56 6.59 16.21
C ILE A 10 2.18 6.42 14.82
N ILE A 11 3.36 5.78 14.74
CA ILE A 11 4.03 5.55 13.47
C ILE A 11 3.19 4.66 12.56
N HIS A 12 2.63 3.58 13.10
CA HIS A 12 1.85 2.63 12.31
C HIS A 12 0.58 3.28 11.75
N ILE A 13 -0.15 3.99 12.61
CA ILE A 13 -1.39 4.64 12.18
C ILE A 13 -1.09 5.76 11.20
N SER A 14 -0.04 6.54 11.45
CA SER A 14 0.38 7.59 10.52
C SER A 14 0.71 7.02 9.15
N SER A 15 1.41 5.88 9.11
CA SER A 15 1.76 5.23 7.85
C SER A 15 0.53 4.81 7.08
N VAL A 16 -0.48 4.23 7.76
CA VAL A 16 -1.73 3.84 7.10
C VAL A 16 -2.43 5.07 6.52
N VAL A 17 -2.52 6.15 7.30
CA VAL A 17 -3.16 7.39 6.83
C VAL A 17 -2.41 7.96 5.63
N GLU A 18 -1.07 7.98 5.71
CA GLU A 18 -0.25 8.48 4.61
C GLU A 18 -0.45 7.66 3.33
N TRP A 19 -0.54 6.34 3.45
CA TRP A 19 -0.75 5.47 2.29
C TRP A 19 -2.13 5.70 1.67
N ILE A 20 -3.17 5.87 2.50
CA ILE A 20 -4.51 6.17 2.01
C ILE A 20 -4.48 7.50 1.25
N ALA A 21 -3.86 8.52 1.84
CA ALA A 21 -3.76 9.84 1.21
C ALA A 21 -2.95 9.77 -0.10
N ALA A 22 -1.84 9.03 -0.08
CA ALA A 22 -1.00 8.88 -1.27
C ALA A 22 -1.75 8.18 -2.40
N ILE A 23 -2.48 7.12 -2.10
CA ILE A 23 -3.27 6.39 -3.09
C ILE A 23 -4.30 7.33 -3.72
N TRP A 24 -5.00 8.10 -2.89
CA TRP A 24 -6.01 9.04 -3.38
C TRP A 24 -5.39 10.14 -4.24
N LEU A 25 -4.26 10.70 -3.80
CA LEU A 25 -3.58 11.77 -4.54
C LEU A 25 -3.06 11.28 -5.88
N ILE A 26 -2.49 10.07 -5.92
CA ILE A 26 -1.96 9.51 -7.16
C ILE A 26 -3.10 9.21 -8.12
N TRP A 27 -4.21 8.67 -7.62
CA TRP A 27 -5.40 8.45 -8.45
C TRP A 27 -5.91 9.76 -9.04
N THR A 28 -6.03 10.79 -8.19
CA THR A 28 -6.50 12.10 -8.61
C THR A 28 -5.57 12.73 -9.65
N TYR A 29 -4.26 12.59 -9.43
CA TYR A 29 -3.27 13.07 -10.40
C TYR A 29 -3.46 12.36 -11.76
N GLY A 30 -3.67 11.05 -11.73
CA GLY A 30 -3.93 10.29 -12.95
C GLY A 30 -5.18 10.77 -13.67
N GLU A 31 -6.20 11.17 -12.93
CA GLU A 31 -7.40 11.74 -13.53
C GLU A 31 -7.13 13.10 -14.16
N VAL A 32 -6.38 13.96 -13.46
CA VAL A 32 -6.07 15.31 -13.93
C VAL A 32 -5.29 15.26 -15.25
N ILE A 33 -4.30 14.40 -15.36
CA ILE A 33 -3.49 14.28 -16.57
C ILE A 33 -4.05 13.26 -17.56
N ASN A 34 -5.18 12.63 -17.21
CA ASN A 34 -5.84 11.61 -18.03
C ASN A 34 -4.88 10.49 -18.42
N ASN A 35 -4.18 9.92 -17.44
CA ASN A 35 -3.18 8.88 -17.67
C ASN A 35 -3.52 7.63 -16.86
N ARG A 36 -3.81 6.54 -17.59
CA ARG A 36 -4.19 5.28 -16.97
C ARG A 36 -3.06 4.64 -16.17
N ALA A 37 -1.81 4.87 -16.58
CA ALA A 37 -0.68 4.26 -15.88
C ALA A 37 -0.57 4.78 -14.44
N TRP A 38 -0.85 6.06 -14.23
CA TRP A 38 -0.86 6.63 -12.89
C TRP A 38 -2.00 6.09 -12.04
N LYS A 39 -3.18 5.90 -12.66
CA LYS A 39 -4.31 5.25 -11.96
C LYS A 39 -3.96 3.80 -11.62
N ALA A 40 -3.27 3.10 -12.50
CA ALA A 40 -2.82 1.73 -12.22
C ALA A 40 -1.85 1.69 -11.04
N LEU A 41 -0.98 2.70 -10.89
CA LEU A 41 -0.10 2.78 -9.73
C LEU A 41 -0.90 2.88 -8.44
N SER A 42 -1.92 3.74 -8.42
CA SER A 42 -2.80 3.86 -7.26
C SER A 42 -3.43 2.52 -6.89
N PHE A 43 -3.96 1.80 -7.88
CA PHE A 43 -4.52 0.47 -7.68
C PHE A 43 -3.47 -0.52 -7.19
N GLY A 44 -2.25 -0.45 -7.75
CA GLY A 44 -1.17 -1.34 -7.38
C GLY A 44 -0.66 -1.12 -5.96
N MET A 45 -0.98 0.02 -5.36
CA MET A 45 -0.61 0.32 -3.98
C MET A 45 -1.56 -0.29 -2.96
N LEU A 46 -2.75 -0.74 -3.39
CA LEU A 46 -3.76 -1.27 -2.48
C LEU A 46 -3.30 -2.52 -1.72
N PRO A 47 -2.64 -3.50 -2.34
CA PRO A 47 -2.16 -4.66 -1.56
C PRO A 47 -1.20 -4.27 -0.44
N ALA A 48 -0.35 -3.27 -0.65
CA ALA A 48 0.55 -2.80 0.41
C ALA A 48 -0.24 -2.17 1.55
N LEU A 49 -1.31 -1.44 1.25
CA LEU A 49 -2.19 -0.89 2.28
C LEU A 49 -2.87 -2.02 3.07
N VAL A 50 -3.36 -3.05 2.38
CA VAL A 50 -3.96 -4.21 3.04
C VAL A 50 -2.94 -4.88 3.95
N SER A 51 -1.69 -5.01 3.49
CA SER A 51 -0.61 -5.57 4.30
C SER A 51 -0.44 -4.77 5.61
N ALA A 52 -0.38 -3.45 5.50
CA ALA A 52 -0.23 -2.58 6.69
C ALA A 52 -1.42 -2.73 7.63
N MET A 53 -2.62 -2.82 7.09
CA MET A 53 -3.83 -2.99 7.91
C MET A 53 -3.85 -4.35 8.62
N CYS A 54 -3.38 -5.41 7.95
CA CYS A 54 -3.25 -6.72 8.57
C CYS A 54 -2.28 -6.68 9.74
N ALA A 55 -1.13 -6.04 9.56
CA ALA A 55 -0.13 -5.92 10.63
C ALA A 55 -0.70 -5.14 11.81
N CYS A 56 -1.35 -4.02 11.56
CA CYS A 56 -1.95 -3.20 12.62
C CYS A 56 -3.03 -3.99 13.38
N THR A 57 -3.85 -4.75 12.65
CA THR A 57 -4.91 -5.55 13.27
C THR A 57 -4.32 -6.62 14.19
N TRP A 58 -3.29 -7.31 13.72
CA TRP A 58 -2.66 -8.35 14.52
C TRP A 58 -2.06 -7.77 15.81
N HIS A 59 -1.37 -6.63 15.69
CA HIS A 59 -0.81 -5.95 16.85
C HIS A 59 -1.89 -5.43 17.80
N PHE A 60 -3.01 -4.98 17.25
CA PHE A 60 -4.13 -4.51 18.06
C PHE A 60 -4.65 -5.61 18.98
N PHE A 61 -4.63 -6.86 18.52
CA PHE A 61 -5.05 -8.01 19.31
C PHE A 61 -3.86 -8.68 20.02
N ASP A 62 -2.83 -7.92 20.34
CA ASP A 62 -1.66 -8.34 21.12
C ASP A 62 -0.94 -9.55 20.50
N ASN A 63 -0.88 -9.58 19.17
CA ASN A 63 -0.20 -10.65 18.42
C ASN A 63 -0.76 -12.03 18.76
N SER A 64 -2.09 -12.12 18.82
CA SER A 64 -2.78 -13.34 19.17
C SER A 64 -2.42 -14.49 18.24
N LEU A 65 -2.15 -15.68 18.80
CA LEU A 65 -1.85 -16.86 17.99
C LEU A 65 -3.04 -17.27 17.13
N SER A 66 -4.27 -17.01 17.58
CA SER A 66 -5.47 -17.34 16.80
C SER A 66 -5.57 -16.49 15.55
N LEU A 67 -4.87 -15.35 15.49
CA LEU A 67 -4.85 -14.46 14.35
C LEU A 67 -3.50 -14.50 13.61
N ALA A 68 -2.67 -15.51 13.87
CA ALA A 68 -1.37 -15.63 13.22
C ALA A 68 -1.49 -15.72 11.69
N TRP A 69 -2.65 -16.14 11.17
CA TRP A 69 -2.89 -16.15 9.73
C TRP A 69 -2.77 -14.76 9.10
N LEU A 70 -2.97 -13.70 9.91
CA LEU A 70 -2.77 -12.33 9.44
C LEU A 70 -1.32 -12.05 9.07
N VAL A 71 -0.37 -12.70 9.74
CA VAL A 71 1.05 -12.56 9.40
C VAL A 71 1.33 -13.11 8.01
N THR A 72 0.77 -14.28 7.70
CA THR A 72 0.92 -14.87 6.37
C THR A 72 0.24 -14.02 5.31
N LEU A 73 -0.97 -13.54 5.58
CA LEU A 73 -1.69 -12.66 4.66
C LEU A 73 -0.92 -11.35 4.44
N GLN A 74 -0.38 -10.77 5.50
CA GLN A 74 0.41 -9.56 5.42
C GLN A 74 1.63 -9.75 4.53
N ALA A 75 2.34 -10.87 4.71
CA ALA A 75 3.51 -11.16 3.90
C ALA A 75 3.14 -11.34 2.42
N ALA A 76 2.05 -12.08 2.16
CA ALA A 76 1.57 -12.28 0.80
C ALA A 76 1.18 -10.96 0.14
N MET A 77 0.47 -10.10 0.87
CA MET A 77 0.06 -8.79 0.35
C MET A 77 1.25 -7.88 0.13
N THR A 78 2.30 -7.97 0.95
CA THR A 78 3.53 -7.21 0.76
C THR A 78 4.22 -7.59 -0.55
N VAL A 79 4.35 -8.89 -0.81
CA VAL A 79 4.96 -9.37 -2.06
C VAL A 79 4.11 -8.94 -3.25
N LEU A 80 2.80 -9.14 -3.17
CA LEU A 80 1.89 -8.74 -4.23
C LEU A 80 1.98 -7.24 -4.50
N GLY A 81 1.99 -6.44 -3.43
CA GLY A 81 2.09 -4.99 -3.55
C GLY A 81 3.39 -4.54 -4.20
N ASN A 82 4.50 -5.18 -3.84
CA ASN A 82 5.79 -4.86 -4.44
C ASN A 82 5.77 -5.16 -5.95
N VAL A 83 5.18 -6.27 -6.34
CA VAL A 83 5.07 -6.65 -7.76
C VAL A 83 4.16 -5.69 -8.51
N THR A 84 2.98 -5.39 -7.95
CA THR A 84 2.02 -4.51 -8.63
C THR A 84 2.55 -3.09 -8.77
N VAL A 85 3.22 -2.57 -7.76
CA VAL A 85 3.83 -1.23 -7.82
C VAL A 85 4.95 -1.20 -8.86
N MET A 86 5.77 -2.26 -8.90
CA MET A 86 6.85 -2.36 -9.90
C MET A 86 6.28 -2.35 -11.32
N LEU A 87 5.24 -3.16 -11.56
CA LEU A 87 4.62 -3.24 -12.89
C LEU A 87 3.97 -1.91 -13.27
N ALA A 88 3.29 -1.27 -12.32
CA ALA A 88 2.67 0.03 -12.58
C ALA A 88 3.71 1.10 -12.87
N GLY A 89 4.81 1.10 -12.12
CA GLY A 89 5.91 2.03 -12.36
C GLY A 89 6.53 1.83 -13.73
N TRP A 90 6.71 0.58 -14.13
CA TRP A 90 7.22 0.26 -15.47
C TRP A 90 6.26 0.77 -16.55
N TRP A 91 4.96 0.60 -16.34
CA TRP A 91 3.95 1.11 -17.27
C TRP A 91 4.02 2.63 -17.38
N ILE A 92 4.18 3.33 -16.25
CA ILE A 92 4.34 4.80 -16.27
C ILE A 92 5.54 5.19 -17.11
N TRP A 93 6.67 4.49 -16.91
CA TRP A 93 7.89 4.76 -17.66
C TRP A 93 7.69 4.53 -19.16
N GLN A 94 7.05 3.43 -19.53
CA GLN A 94 6.74 3.13 -20.92
C GLN A 94 5.82 4.19 -21.53
N SER A 95 4.81 4.60 -20.79
CA SER A 95 3.87 5.65 -21.22
C SER A 95 4.58 6.97 -21.49
N ALA A 96 5.49 7.35 -20.60
CA ALA A 96 6.27 8.57 -20.75
C ALA A 96 7.20 8.52 -21.96
N ARG A 97 7.85 7.37 -22.17
CA ARG A 97 8.71 7.18 -23.35
C ARG A 97 7.93 7.31 -24.64
N THR A 98 6.76 6.67 -24.69
CA THR A 98 5.93 6.69 -25.89
C THR A 98 5.47 8.11 -26.20
N THR A 99 5.11 8.87 -25.16
CA THR A 99 4.65 10.24 -25.33
C THR A 99 5.78 11.15 -25.83
N ASN A 100 7.01 10.90 -25.37
CA ASN A 100 8.15 11.73 -25.69
C ASN A 100 8.84 11.33 -27.00
N SER A 101 8.48 10.22 -27.56
CA SER A 101 9.05 9.76 -28.83
C SER A 101 8.15 10.11 -30.01
#